data_6ce7cbeef5c7c27367f1703dd6360aa8
#
_entry.id   6ce7cbeef5c7c27367f1703dd6360aa8
#
_cell.length_a   1.000
_cell.length_b   1.000
_cell.length_c   1.000
_cell.angle_alpha   90.00
_cell.angle_beta   90.00
_cell.angle_gamma   90.00
#
_symmetry.space_group_name_H-M   'P 1'
#
loop_
_entity.id
_entity.type
_entity.pdbx_description
1 polymer ?
#
loop_
_entity_poly.entity_id
_entity_poly.type
_entity_poly.pdbx_seq_one_letter_code
_entity_poly.pdbx_strand_id
1 'polypeptide(L)'
;MMGGSGRAQLLPLLLLAVPALALAEIIFEERFEDGWESRWVKSDWKRSEGLAGNWLHTAGKWYADDTEKGIQTHPDARFFAISTKFPEPFDNKGRTLVLQYSVKHEQKIECGGGYVKLMSGYVNQKKFSGDTPYTIMFGPDICGTQTKKLHAIIQYKGQNYPIKKVVACETDQLTHVYTFVIRPDASYSILVDNRERESGSLYTDWEILPPRKIKQPADWDDREYIPDPDAKKPEDWDSEPPQILDPKSKKPDDWDEDEDGEWRPSTIPNPKYKGPWKPKRIRNPAYKGKWKIPYIDNPEFEDDLDLYVFAPLQYFGIELWQVKAGSLFDNILITDDEAYAKKAAEETWAQIVEGEKESFEEAERRREIDEEKAAQQAREDGERRRRTRDRDYGRRRPHGRHYERRSGLKSRHRDVKNSYRRDDDDDDDDDDDDDDYYPDHDEL
;
A
#
# COMPACT_ATOMS: atom_id res chain seq x y z
N MET A 1 -3.20 -2.55 -99.07
CA MET A 1 -3.94 -2.06 -97.92
C MET A 1 -3.61 -2.88 -96.70
N MET A 2 -2.70 -2.37 -95.89
CA MET A 2 -2.23 -3.08 -94.67
C MET A 2 -2.69 -2.28 -93.46
N GLY A 3 -3.56 -2.89 -92.67
CA GLY A 3 -4.05 -2.32 -91.39
C GLY A 3 -3.11 -2.65 -90.26
N GLY A 4 -2.47 -1.61 -89.69
CA GLY A 4 -1.63 -1.74 -88.52
C GLY A 4 -2.46 -1.71 -87.22
N SER A 5 -2.49 -2.81 -86.49
CA SER A 5 -3.11 -2.91 -85.14
C SER A 5 -2.12 -2.40 -84.07
N GLY A 6 -2.39 -1.21 -83.61
CA GLY A 6 -1.63 -0.66 -82.40
C GLY A 6 -2.15 -1.29 -81.12
N ARG A 7 -1.30 -2.10 -80.46
CA ARG A 7 -1.49 -2.59 -79.10
C ARG A 7 -1.09 -1.48 -78.11
N ALA A 8 -2.05 -0.89 -77.42
CA ALA A 8 -1.79 -0.05 -76.27
C ALA A 8 -1.30 -0.90 -75.11
N GLN A 9 -0.07 -0.72 -74.67
CA GLN A 9 0.47 -1.30 -73.46
C GLN A 9 0.00 -0.44 -72.26
N LEU A 10 -0.90 -1.03 -71.43
CA LEU A 10 -1.24 -0.49 -70.13
C LEU A 10 -0.09 -0.77 -69.17
N LEU A 11 0.68 0.25 -68.79
CA LEU A 11 1.62 0.16 -67.66
C LEU A 11 0.79 0.07 -66.35
N PRO A 12 1.05 -0.93 -65.48
CA PRO A 12 0.47 -0.95 -64.14
C PRO A 12 1.09 0.18 -63.30
N LEU A 13 0.26 1.12 -62.85
CA LEU A 13 0.63 2.08 -61.82
C LEU A 13 0.87 1.32 -60.49
N LEU A 14 2.11 1.09 -60.11
CA LEU A 14 2.47 0.56 -58.82
C LEU A 14 2.25 1.71 -57.82
N LEU A 15 1.11 1.69 -57.10
CA LEU A 15 0.88 2.49 -55.90
C LEU A 15 1.83 1.99 -54.82
N LEU A 16 2.97 2.65 -54.67
CA LEU A 16 3.80 2.54 -53.50
C LEU A 16 3.00 3.12 -52.32
N ALA A 17 2.37 2.23 -51.53
CA ALA A 17 1.88 2.59 -50.21
C ALA A 17 3.12 2.95 -49.37
N VAL A 18 3.45 4.22 -49.24
CA VAL A 18 4.40 4.73 -48.25
C VAL A 18 3.71 4.50 -46.90
N PRO A 19 4.24 3.67 -45.99
CA PRO A 19 3.70 3.63 -44.66
C PRO A 19 3.84 5.03 -44.09
N ALA A 20 2.74 5.66 -43.73
CA ALA A 20 2.76 6.85 -42.93
C ALA A 20 3.44 6.46 -41.62
N LEU A 21 4.68 6.90 -41.42
CA LEU A 21 5.32 6.90 -40.12
C LEU A 21 4.42 7.76 -39.24
N ALA A 22 3.59 7.13 -38.40
CA ALA A 22 2.89 7.84 -37.35
C ALA A 22 4.00 8.47 -36.49
N LEU A 23 4.05 9.79 -36.50
CA LEU A 23 4.91 10.52 -35.58
C LEU A 23 4.39 10.25 -34.17
N ALA A 24 5.27 9.91 -33.24
CA ALA A 24 4.96 9.82 -31.82
C ALA A 24 4.19 11.05 -31.36
N GLU A 25 3.03 10.85 -30.74
CA GLU A 25 2.31 11.97 -30.14
C GLU A 25 2.57 12.04 -28.65
N ILE A 26 3.16 13.18 -28.22
CA ILE A 26 3.29 13.53 -26.81
C ILE A 26 2.00 14.21 -26.40
N ILE A 27 1.18 13.52 -25.63
CA ILE A 27 -0.11 14.01 -25.15
C ILE A 27 0.11 15.00 -23.99
N PHE A 28 1.00 14.64 -23.09
CA PHE A 28 1.37 15.47 -21.95
C PHE A 28 2.78 15.10 -21.45
N GLU A 29 3.59 16.13 -21.21
CA GLU A 29 4.92 16.00 -20.60
C GLU A 29 5.10 17.09 -19.55
N GLU A 30 5.63 16.74 -18.37
CA GLU A 30 5.92 17.65 -17.28
C GLU A 30 7.22 17.27 -16.60
N ARG A 31 8.16 18.20 -16.54
CA ARG A 31 9.47 18.09 -15.86
C ARG A 31 9.62 19.10 -14.72
N PHE A 32 8.52 19.69 -14.30
CA PHE A 32 8.44 20.68 -13.22
C PHE A 32 9.47 21.81 -13.32
N GLU A 33 9.80 22.25 -14.53
CA GLU A 33 10.60 23.45 -14.75
C GLU A 33 9.91 24.71 -14.19
N ASP A 34 10.65 25.80 -14.07
CA ASP A 34 10.14 27.08 -13.55
C ASP A 34 8.80 27.47 -14.19
N GLY A 35 7.86 27.93 -13.37
CA GLY A 35 6.50 28.28 -13.79
C GLY A 35 5.51 27.11 -13.81
N TRP A 36 5.88 25.93 -13.33
CA TRP A 36 5.01 24.75 -13.23
C TRP A 36 3.70 25.02 -12.48
N GLU A 37 3.70 25.92 -11.47
CA GLU A 37 2.51 26.28 -10.69
C GLU A 37 1.37 26.81 -11.55
N SER A 38 1.66 27.40 -12.71
CA SER A 38 0.63 27.90 -13.64
C SER A 38 -0.11 26.77 -14.37
N ARG A 39 0.51 25.59 -14.47
CA ARG A 39 -0.05 24.42 -15.14
C ARG A 39 -0.80 23.49 -14.18
N TRP A 40 -0.55 23.60 -12.88
CA TRP A 40 -1.07 22.71 -11.86
C TRP A 40 -2.03 23.40 -10.90
N VAL A 41 -3.04 22.68 -10.47
CA VAL A 41 -4.04 23.16 -9.52
C VAL A 41 -3.94 22.35 -8.23
N LYS A 42 -3.50 23.01 -7.14
CA LYS A 42 -3.54 22.45 -5.79
C LYS A 42 -5.00 22.39 -5.33
N SER A 43 -5.43 21.23 -4.82
CA SER A 43 -6.77 21.04 -4.28
C SER A 43 -6.93 21.79 -2.95
N ASP A 44 -8.18 22.16 -2.66
CA ASP A 44 -8.58 22.70 -1.36
C ASP A 44 -9.14 21.61 -0.43
N TRP A 45 -9.06 20.33 -0.84
CA TRP A 45 -9.50 19.18 -0.06
C TRP A 45 -8.74 19.12 1.27
N LYS A 46 -9.48 18.84 2.36
CA LYS A 46 -8.95 18.79 3.73
C LYS A 46 -8.27 20.08 4.25
N ARG A 47 -8.32 21.17 3.50
CA ARG A 47 -7.70 22.44 3.90
C ARG A 47 -8.39 23.08 5.12
N SER A 48 -9.71 23.04 5.17
CA SER A 48 -10.50 23.55 6.30
C SER A 48 -10.27 22.79 7.60
N GLU A 49 -9.86 21.52 7.49
CA GLU A 49 -9.54 20.64 8.61
C GLU A 49 -8.07 20.80 9.08
N GLY A 50 -7.28 21.58 8.36
CA GLY A 50 -5.83 21.73 8.63
C GLY A 50 -5.00 20.51 8.22
N LEU A 51 -5.60 19.57 7.48
CA LEU A 51 -4.96 18.30 7.09
C LEU A 51 -4.43 18.30 5.65
N ALA A 52 -4.63 19.36 4.88
CA ALA A 52 -4.04 19.48 3.53
C ALA A 52 -2.54 19.72 3.60
N GLY A 53 -1.78 18.94 2.84
CA GLY A 53 -0.34 19.10 2.66
C GLY A 53 0.03 20.14 1.61
N ASN A 54 1.32 20.37 1.47
CA ASN A 54 1.92 21.28 0.52
C ASN A 54 2.89 20.54 -0.41
N TRP A 55 3.27 21.24 -1.47
CA TRP A 55 4.23 20.76 -2.47
C TRP A 55 5.43 21.69 -2.50
N LEU A 56 6.62 21.12 -2.31
CA LEU A 56 7.89 21.83 -2.42
C LEU A 56 8.47 21.58 -3.79
N HIS A 57 9.01 22.62 -4.44
CA HIS A 57 9.77 22.50 -5.69
C HIS A 57 11.25 22.33 -5.33
N THR A 58 11.82 21.15 -5.54
CA THR A 58 13.14 20.80 -5.03
C THR A 58 13.75 19.62 -5.78
N ALA A 59 15.09 19.53 -5.81
CA ALA A 59 15.81 18.32 -6.22
C ALA A 59 15.88 17.26 -5.10
N GLY A 60 15.47 17.62 -3.87
CA GLY A 60 15.49 16.73 -2.72
C GLY A 60 16.74 16.88 -1.86
N LYS A 61 16.99 15.88 -1.00
CA LYS A 61 18.12 15.86 -0.06
C LYS A 61 19.39 15.29 -0.66
N TRP A 62 19.26 14.38 -1.60
CA TRP A 62 20.35 13.78 -2.39
C TRP A 62 19.95 13.78 -3.85
N TYR A 63 20.84 14.18 -4.71
CA TYR A 63 20.63 14.37 -6.13
C TYR A 63 21.96 14.33 -6.88
N ALA A 64 21.91 14.04 -8.16
CA ALA A 64 23.05 14.15 -9.07
C ALA A 64 23.21 15.58 -9.60
N ASP A 65 22.07 16.27 -9.84
CA ASP A 65 22.01 17.64 -10.37
C ASP A 65 20.96 18.44 -9.57
N ASP A 66 21.33 19.59 -9.05
CA ASP A 66 20.45 20.47 -8.27
C ASP A 66 19.44 21.25 -9.13
N THR A 67 19.60 21.24 -10.45
CA THR A 67 18.68 21.84 -11.41
C THR A 67 17.51 20.93 -11.77
N GLU A 68 17.67 19.59 -11.63
CA GLU A 68 16.62 18.59 -11.81
C GLU A 68 15.67 18.60 -10.61
N LYS A 69 14.57 19.32 -10.73
CA LYS A 69 13.62 19.53 -9.64
C LYS A 69 12.26 18.96 -9.97
N GLY A 70 11.70 18.23 -9.02
CA GLY A 70 10.32 17.81 -9.04
C GLY A 70 9.49 18.49 -7.95
N ILE A 71 8.28 17.96 -7.71
CA ILE A 71 7.42 18.38 -6.62
C ILE A 71 7.43 17.34 -5.50
N GLN A 72 7.68 17.78 -4.28
CA GLN A 72 7.82 16.94 -3.11
C GLN A 72 6.71 17.20 -2.09
N THR A 73 6.16 16.15 -1.51
CA THR A 73 5.17 16.21 -0.43
C THR A 73 5.78 16.76 0.87
N HIS A 74 5.06 17.64 1.58
CA HIS A 74 5.46 18.26 2.86
C HIS A 74 4.25 18.89 3.57
N PRO A 75 4.13 18.86 4.92
CA PRO A 75 4.85 18.06 5.92
C PRO A 75 4.21 16.68 6.15
N ASP A 76 4.69 15.93 7.14
CA ASP A 76 4.17 14.63 7.57
C ASP A 76 2.68 14.67 7.95
N ALA A 77 2.02 13.51 7.93
CA ALA A 77 0.63 13.27 8.34
C ALA A 77 -0.37 14.23 7.65
N ARG A 78 -0.37 14.22 6.30
CA ARG A 78 -1.25 15.09 5.48
C ARG A 78 -1.80 14.37 4.27
N PHE A 79 -2.89 14.92 3.76
CA PHE A 79 -3.45 14.61 2.46
C PHE A 79 -2.83 15.54 1.40
N PHE A 80 -2.38 14.97 0.31
CA PHE A 80 -1.75 15.67 -0.79
C PHE A 80 -2.60 15.49 -2.03
N ALA A 81 -3.11 16.56 -2.61
CA ALA A 81 -3.90 16.49 -3.83
C ALA A 81 -3.56 17.64 -4.76
N ILE A 82 -3.09 17.30 -5.98
CA ILE A 82 -2.74 18.24 -7.03
C ILE A 82 -3.07 17.62 -8.39
N SER A 83 -3.51 18.42 -9.35
CA SER A 83 -3.86 17.91 -10.68
C SER A 83 -3.59 18.93 -11.77
N THR A 84 -3.42 18.44 -12.99
CA THR A 84 -3.28 19.23 -14.20
C THR A 84 -4.25 18.76 -15.27
N LYS A 85 -4.56 19.63 -16.22
CA LYS A 85 -5.41 19.32 -17.37
C LYS A 85 -4.55 19.23 -18.63
N PHE A 86 -4.78 18.22 -19.45
CA PHE A 86 -4.12 18.11 -20.75
C PHE A 86 -4.56 19.24 -21.70
N PRO A 87 -3.70 19.69 -22.60
CA PRO A 87 -4.05 20.67 -23.62
C PRO A 87 -5.26 20.23 -24.44
N GLU A 88 -5.26 18.97 -24.89
CA GLU A 88 -6.35 18.33 -25.62
C GLU A 88 -6.71 16.98 -24.99
N PRO A 89 -8.00 16.57 -25.01
CA PRO A 89 -8.39 15.26 -24.54
C PRO A 89 -7.75 14.15 -25.40
N PHE A 90 -7.23 13.12 -24.77
CA PHE A 90 -6.63 11.98 -25.45
C PHE A 90 -7.60 10.80 -25.55
N ASP A 91 -7.94 10.42 -26.79
CA ASP A 91 -8.68 9.20 -27.12
C ASP A 91 -7.66 8.12 -27.54
N ASN A 92 -7.62 7.01 -26.80
CA ASN A 92 -6.69 5.92 -27.07
C ASN A 92 -7.27 4.84 -28.01
N LYS A 93 -8.42 5.05 -28.63
CA LYS A 93 -8.98 4.08 -29.57
C LYS A 93 -8.06 3.85 -30.77
N GLY A 94 -7.62 2.60 -30.95
CA GLY A 94 -6.65 2.22 -31.98
C GLY A 94 -5.21 2.68 -31.71
N ARG A 95 -4.92 3.20 -30.52
CA ARG A 95 -3.63 3.75 -30.12
C ARG A 95 -3.15 3.13 -28.81
N THR A 96 -1.85 3.02 -28.65
CA THR A 96 -1.23 2.67 -27.39
C THR A 96 -1.38 3.81 -26.38
N LEU A 97 -1.56 3.50 -25.13
CA LEU A 97 -1.47 4.44 -24.02
C LEU A 97 -0.23 4.10 -23.20
N VAL A 98 0.69 5.03 -23.07
CA VAL A 98 1.84 4.95 -22.19
C VAL A 98 1.71 6.01 -21.11
N LEU A 99 1.68 5.56 -19.86
CA LEU A 99 1.75 6.40 -18.66
C LEU A 99 3.10 6.14 -18.01
N GLN A 100 3.95 7.18 -17.92
CA GLN A 100 5.26 7.09 -17.28
C GLN A 100 5.46 8.28 -16.34
N TYR A 101 6.15 8.04 -15.22
CA TYR A 101 6.62 9.10 -14.32
C TYR A 101 7.72 8.57 -13.41
N SER A 102 8.50 9.48 -12.83
CA SER A 102 9.46 9.13 -11.79
C SER A 102 8.96 9.51 -10.40
N VAL A 103 9.31 8.72 -9.41
CA VAL A 103 9.07 9.03 -8.00
C VAL A 103 10.23 8.56 -7.14
N LYS A 104 10.61 9.41 -6.16
CA LYS A 104 11.62 9.15 -5.14
C LYS A 104 10.99 9.26 -3.76
N HIS A 105 11.12 8.23 -2.92
CA HIS A 105 10.67 8.25 -1.54
C HIS A 105 11.85 8.55 -0.62
N GLU A 106 12.18 9.83 -0.40
CA GLU A 106 13.31 10.22 0.45
C GLU A 106 13.13 9.89 1.93
N GLN A 107 11.88 9.68 2.33
CA GLN A 107 11.55 9.19 3.65
C GLN A 107 11.61 7.67 3.67
N LYS A 108 11.90 7.07 4.82
CA LYS A 108 11.58 5.67 5.03
C LYS A 108 10.06 5.58 5.15
N ILE A 109 9.40 5.28 4.01
CA ILE A 109 7.94 5.29 3.95
C ILE A 109 7.35 4.18 4.81
N GLU A 110 6.52 4.55 5.77
CA GLU A 110 5.84 3.62 6.68
C GLU A 110 4.47 3.23 6.14
N CYS A 111 3.64 4.22 5.79
CA CYS A 111 2.39 4.02 5.10
C CYS A 111 2.09 5.23 4.20
N GLY A 112 1.85 4.96 2.93
CA GLY A 112 1.57 5.95 1.90
C GLY A 112 1.90 5.40 0.53
N GLY A 113 1.56 6.14 -0.49
CA GLY A 113 1.80 5.75 -1.88
C GLY A 113 2.60 6.79 -2.66
N GLY A 114 2.95 6.38 -3.86
CA GLY A 114 3.49 7.24 -4.91
C GLY A 114 2.73 7.03 -6.21
N TYR A 115 1.46 6.64 -6.14
CA TYR A 115 0.61 6.39 -7.31
C TYR A 115 0.02 7.68 -7.88
N VAL A 116 -0.38 7.60 -9.14
CA VAL A 116 -0.97 8.68 -9.92
C VAL A 116 -2.31 8.26 -10.52
N LYS A 117 -3.14 9.23 -10.91
CA LYS A 117 -4.47 9.01 -11.48
C LYS A 117 -4.60 9.68 -12.84
N LEU A 118 -5.10 8.95 -13.84
CA LEU A 118 -5.61 9.50 -15.08
C LEU A 118 -7.12 9.60 -15.01
N MET A 119 -7.69 10.73 -15.43
CA MET A 119 -9.12 11.00 -15.29
C MET A 119 -9.72 11.48 -16.60
N SER A 120 -10.95 11.03 -16.86
CA SER A 120 -11.77 11.39 -18.03
C SER A 120 -12.88 12.36 -17.63
N GLY A 121 -13.42 13.08 -18.63
CA GLY A 121 -14.52 13.99 -18.40
C GLY A 121 -14.12 15.25 -17.60
N TYR A 122 -15.11 15.89 -16.96
CA TYR A 122 -14.86 17.11 -16.19
C TYR A 122 -14.46 16.78 -14.75
N VAL A 123 -13.31 17.31 -14.31
CA VAL A 123 -12.83 17.24 -12.92
C VAL A 123 -12.77 18.64 -12.33
N ASN A 124 -13.40 18.85 -11.18
CA ASN A 124 -13.21 20.05 -10.40
C ASN A 124 -11.88 19.95 -9.64
N GLN A 125 -10.81 20.43 -10.25
CA GLN A 125 -9.44 20.32 -9.72
C GLN A 125 -9.28 20.93 -8.30
N LYS A 126 -10.08 21.95 -7.94
CA LYS A 126 -10.08 22.53 -6.59
C LYS A 126 -10.69 21.62 -5.52
N LYS A 127 -11.48 20.64 -5.94
CA LYS A 127 -12.10 19.63 -5.07
C LYS A 127 -11.58 18.21 -5.35
N PHE A 128 -10.46 18.11 -6.07
CA PHE A 128 -9.84 16.82 -6.35
C PHE A 128 -9.47 16.12 -5.03
N SER A 129 -9.91 14.87 -4.89
CA SER A 129 -9.83 14.10 -3.62
C SER A 129 -9.76 12.60 -3.89
N GLY A 130 -9.68 11.80 -2.85
CA GLY A 130 -9.79 10.34 -2.89
C GLY A 130 -11.06 9.87 -3.60
N ASP A 131 -12.18 10.56 -3.35
CA ASP A 131 -13.50 10.24 -3.92
C ASP A 131 -13.65 10.64 -5.39
N THR A 132 -12.68 11.37 -5.98
CA THR A 132 -12.77 11.77 -7.38
C THR A 132 -12.66 10.55 -8.29
N PRO A 133 -13.66 10.27 -9.15
CA PRO A 133 -13.59 9.16 -10.10
C PRO A 133 -12.36 9.27 -10.99
N TYR A 134 -11.69 8.16 -11.20
CA TYR A 134 -10.52 8.07 -12.07
C TYR A 134 -10.70 6.95 -13.10
N THR A 135 -10.00 7.03 -14.21
CA THR A 135 -10.00 6.02 -15.28
C THR A 135 -8.91 4.98 -15.05
N ILE A 136 -7.72 5.45 -14.65
CA ILE A 136 -6.56 4.60 -14.30
C ILE A 136 -5.92 5.15 -13.04
N MET A 137 -5.57 4.25 -12.11
CA MET A 137 -4.65 4.51 -11.01
C MET A 137 -3.45 3.61 -11.17
N PHE A 138 -2.25 4.18 -11.13
CA PHE A 138 -1.02 3.44 -11.34
C PHE A 138 0.12 3.94 -10.45
N GLY A 139 0.88 3.01 -9.86
CA GLY A 139 2.13 3.30 -9.15
C GLY A 139 2.26 2.60 -7.80
N PRO A 140 3.35 2.88 -7.07
CA PRO A 140 3.67 2.22 -5.82
C PRO A 140 2.69 2.55 -4.70
N ASP A 141 2.33 1.51 -3.94
CA ASP A 141 1.59 1.58 -2.70
C ASP A 141 2.36 0.79 -1.64
N ILE A 142 2.75 1.48 -0.58
CA ILE A 142 3.61 0.94 0.48
C ILE A 142 2.94 1.23 1.82
N CYS A 143 2.54 0.18 2.54
CA CYS A 143 2.00 0.32 3.88
C CYS A 143 2.43 -0.85 4.76
N GLY A 144 3.20 -0.56 5.78
CA GLY A 144 3.78 -1.52 6.70
C GLY A 144 4.71 -2.53 6.00
N THR A 145 4.73 -3.76 6.53
CA THR A 145 5.57 -4.84 6.00
C THR A 145 4.89 -5.66 4.91
N GLN A 146 3.57 -5.57 4.80
CA GLN A 146 2.75 -6.45 3.97
C GLN A 146 2.42 -5.87 2.60
N THR A 147 2.22 -4.55 2.50
CA THR A 147 1.86 -3.89 1.25
C THR A 147 3.08 -3.20 0.67
N LYS A 148 3.64 -3.78 -0.40
CA LYS A 148 4.75 -3.23 -1.19
C LYS A 148 4.55 -3.62 -2.64
N LYS A 149 3.58 -2.99 -3.28
CA LYS A 149 3.13 -3.37 -4.63
C LYS A 149 2.82 -2.16 -5.50
N LEU A 150 2.80 -2.37 -6.79
CA LEU A 150 2.25 -1.42 -7.74
C LEU A 150 0.74 -1.60 -7.85
N HIS A 151 -0.01 -0.54 -7.66
CA HIS A 151 -1.38 -0.46 -8.14
C HIS A 151 -1.39 -0.34 -9.66
N ALA A 152 -2.22 -1.14 -10.31
CA ALA A 152 -2.67 -0.96 -11.67
C ALA A 152 -4.18 -1.22 -11.67
N ILE A 153 -4.95 -0.14 -11.45
CA ILE A 153 -6.41 -0.20 -11.31
C ILE A 153 -7.02 0.48 -12.52
N ILE A 154 -7.95 -0.20 -13.16
CA ILE A 154 -8.64 0.28 -14.36
C ILE A 154 -10.14 0.39 -14.06
N GLN A 155 -10.74 1.53 -14.41
CA GLN A 155 -12.18 1.68 -14.34
C GLN A 155 -12.84 1.14 -15.61
N TYR A 156 -13.83 0.28 -15.45
CA TYR A 156 -14.68 -0.21 -16.53
C TYR A 156 -16.15 -0.13 -16.12
N LYS A 157 -16.96 0.53 -16.97
CA LYS A 157 -18.41 0.74 -16.72
C LYS A 157 -18.75 1.30 -15.32
N GLY A 158 -17.89 2.19 -14.80
CA GLY A 158 -18.09 2.85 -13.50
C GLY A 158 -17.60 2.06 -12.28
N GLN A 159 -17.01 0.89 -12.48
CA GLN A 159 -16.43 0.07 -11.41
C GLN A 159 -14.91 -0.01 -11.57
N ASN A 160 -14.18 0.01 -10.46
CA ASN A 160 -12.72 -0.11 -10.41
C ASN A 160 -12.30 -1.57 -10.31
N TYR A 161 -11.36 -1.98 -11.14
CA TYR A 161 -10.83 -3.33 -11.18
C TYR A 161 -9.31 -3.28 -10.97
N PRO A 162 -8.77 -3.76 -9.86
CA PRO A 162 -7.34 -3.89 -9.64
C PRO A 162 -6.78 -5.08 -10.42
N ILE A 163 -5.50 -4.98 -10.80
CA ILE A 163 -4.77 -6.13 -11.33
C ILE A 163 -4.70 -7.26 -10.29
N LYS A 164 -4.92 -8.51 -10.74
CA LYS A 164 -4.84 -9.70 -9.87
C LYS A 164 -3.42 -10.09 -9.50
N LYS A 165 -2.48 -9.78 -10.37
CA LYS A 165 -1.07 -10.09 -10.15
C LYS A 165 -0.44 -9.12 -9.16
N VAL A 166 0.40 -9.62 -8.29
CA VAL A 166 1.18 -8.79 -7.37
C VAL A 166 2.47 -8.38 -8.07
N VAL A 167 2.58 -7.11 -8.43
CA VAL A 167 3.78 -6.51 -9.01
C VAL A 167 4.51 -5.76 -7.90
N ALA A 168 5.72 -6.20 -7.55
CA ALA A 168 6.51 -5.55 -6.51
C ALA A 168 6.97 -4.15 -6.96
N CYS A 169 6.96 -3.19 -6.04
CA CYS A 169 7.57 -1.87 -6.21
C CYS A 169 8.94 -1.80 -5.52
N GLU A 170 9.74 -0.83 -5.91
CA GLU A 170 10.99 -0.49 -5.21
C GLU A 170 10.68 0.19 -3.88
N THR A 171 11.51 -0.05 -2.87
CA THR A 171 11.29 0.44 -1.49
C THR A 171 12.53 1.10 -0.91
N ASP A 172 13.53 1.35 -1.72
CA ASP A 172 14.67 2.18 -1.34
C ASP A 172 14.32 3.68 -1.39
N GLN A 173 15.29 4.53 -1.17
CA GLN A 173 15.10 5.98 -1.11
C GLN A 173 15.64 6.69 -2.36
N LEU A 174 15.78 5.95 -3.48
CA LEU A 174 16.26 6.47 -4.75
C LEU A 174 15.10 6.73 -5.72
N THR A 175 15.40 7.43 -6.81
CA THR A 175 14.43 7.70 -7.87
C THR A 175 14.21 6.48 -8.74
N HIS A 176 12.95 6.10 -8.94
CA HIS A 176 12.52 5.03 -9.83
C HIS A 176 11.53 5.53 -10.87
N VAL A 177 11.63 5.00 -12.09
CA VAL A 177 10.68 5.27 -13.17
C VAL A 177 9.68 4.14 -13.28
N TYR A 178 8.40 4.48 -13.20
CA TYR A 178 7.28 3.57 -13.35
C TYR A 178 6.58 3.81 -14.67
N THR A 179 6.41 2.76 -15.48
CA THR A 179 5.77 2.86 -16.79
C THR A 179 4.68 1.81 -16.92
N PHE A 180 3.49 2.24 -17.33
CA PHE A 180 2.36 1.39 -17.65
C PHE A 180 1.94 1.58 -19.10
N VAL A 181 1.95 0.49 -19.85
CA VAL A 181 1.62 0.46 -21.28
C VAL A 181 0.38 -0.36 -21.49
N ILE A 182 -0.60 0.18 -22.21
CA ILE A 182 -1.82 -0.51 -22.66
C ILE A 182 -1.93 -0.39 -24.17
N ARG A 183 -2.06 -1.52 -24.87
CA ARG A 183 -2.04 -1.60 -26.32
C ARG A 183 -3.41 -1.91 -26.90
N PRO A 184 -3.63 -1.63 -28.23
CA PRO A 184 -4.92 -1.86 -28.90
C PRO A 184 -5.38 -3.32 -28.93
N ASP A 185 -4.50 -4.27 -28.73
CA ASP A 185 -4.83 -5.70 -28.60
C ASP A 185 -5.21 -6.11 -27.18
N ALA A 186 -5.40 -5.14 -26.29
CA ALA A 186 -5.63 -5.31 -24.86
C ALA A 186 -4.47 -6.02 -24.13
N SER A 187 -3.27 -6.07 -24.72
CA SER A 187 -2.06 -6.43 -23.99
C SER A 187 -1.55 -5.26 -23.17
N TYR A 188 -0.82 -5.56 -22.10
CA TYR A 188 -0.19 -4.55 -21.26
C TYR A 188 1.23 -4.92 -20.89
N SER A 189 2.02 -3.92 -20.49
CA SER A 189 3.32 -4.09 -19.84
C SER A 189 3.44 -3.09 -18.69
N ILE A 190 4.02 -3.55 -17.58
CA ILE A 190 4.42 -2.73 -16.44
C ILE A 190 5.95 -2.80 -16.35
N LEU A 191 6.59 -1.63 -16.42
CA LEU A 191 8.04 -1.53 -16.34
C LEU A 191 8.43 -0.70 -15.11
N VAL A 192 9.55 -1.08 -14.50
CA VAL A 192 10.24 -0.28 -13.48
C VAL A 192 11.67 -0.11 -13.96
N ASP A 193 12.15 1.13 -14.02
CA ASP A 193 13.50 1.46 -14.49
C ASP A 193 13.80 0.92 -15.89
N ASN A 194 12.83 1.10 -16.81
CA ASN A 194 12.88 0.58 -18.18
C ASN A 194 12.99 -0.95 -18.30
N ARG A 195 12.76 -1.69 -17.22
CA ARG A 195 12.77 -3.16 -17.22
C ARG A 195 11.37 -3.68 -17.01
N GLU A 196 10.92 -4.56 -17.90
CA GLU A 196 9.61 -5.19 -17.76
C GLU A 196 9.59 -6.03 -16.48
N ARG A 197 8.62 -5.75 -15.62
CA ARG A 197 8.34 -6.48 -14.37
C ARG A 197 7.17 -7.43 -14.54
N GLU A 198 6.19 -7.03 -15.34
CA GLU A 198 4.99 -7.82 -15.59
C GLU A 198 4.42 -7.46 -16.96
N SER A 199 3.83 -8.45 -17.62
CA SER A 199 3.09 -8.26 -18.87
C SER A 199 1.99 -9.32 -19.02
N GLY A 200 1.03 -9.06 -19.89
CA GLY A 200 -0.10 -9.96 -20.10
C GLY A 200 -1.25 -9.30 -20.85
N SER A 201 -2.48 -9.64 -20.45
CA SER A 201 -3.69 -9.15 -21.12
C SER A 201 -4.73 -8.66 -20.10
N LEU A 202 -5.44 -7.59 -20.43
CA LEU A 202 -6.56 -7.08 -19.64
C LEU A 202 -7.67 -8.13 -19.46
N TYR A 203 -7.81 -9.06 -20.39
CA TYR A 203 -8.79 -10.15 -20.31
C TYR A 203 -8.49 -11.18 -19.22
N THR A 204 -7.22 -11.39 -18.87
CA THR A 204 -6.82 -12.48 -17.98
C THR A 204 -6.38 -11.99 -16.61
N ASP A 205 -5.78 -10.80 -16.57
CA ASP A 205 -5.08 -10.31 -15.39
C ASP A 205 -5.90 -9.29 -14.57
N TRP A 206 -7.07 -8.91 -15.09
CA TRP A 206 -8.15 -8.23 -14.37
C TRP A 206 -9.43 -9.08 -14.40
N GLU A 207 -10.33 -8.87 -13.47
CA GLU A 207 -11.65 -9.52 -13.43
C GLU A 207 -12.73 -8.62 -14.03
N ILE A 208 -12.40 -7.91 -15.12
CA ILE A 208 -13.30 -6.97 -15.78
C ILE A 208 -14.45 -7.70 -16.48
N LEU A 209 -14.14 -8.78 -17.18
CA LEU A 209 -15.12 -9.63 -17.83
C LEU A 209 -15.19 -11.01 -17.16
N PRO A 210 -16.35 -11.67 -17.19
CA PRO A 210 -16.44 -13.05 -16.75
C PRO A 210 -15.46 -13.94 -17.53
N PRO A 211 -14.96 -15.04 -16.96
CA PRO A 211 -14.03 -15.92 -17.68
C PRO A 211 -14.71 -16.52 -18.92
N ARG A 212 -14.00 -16.59 -20.05
CA ARG A 212 -14.52 -17.19 -21.31
C ARG A 212 -14.94 -18.66 -21.13
N LYS A 213 -14.29 -19.36 -20.21
CA LYS A 213 -14.58 -20.79 -19.93
C LYS A 213 -14.76 -21.00 -18.45
N ILE A 214 -15.77 -21.78 -18.13
CA ILE A 214 -16.10 -22.19 -16.76
C ILE A 214 -16.02 -23.70 -16.63
N LYS A 215 -15.76 -24.19 -15.40
CA LYS A 215 -15.71 -25.65 -15.14
C LYS A 215 -17.07 -26.29 -15.25
N GLN A 216 -18.10 -25.61 -14.75
CA GLN A 216 -19.49 -26.12 -14.83
C GLN A 216 -20.47 -24.92 -14.83
N PRO A 217 -21.67 -25.06 -15.42
CA PRO A 217 -22.70 -24.05 -15.33
C PRO A 217 -23.11 -23.75 -13.89
N ALA A 218 -23.52 -22.51 -13.62
CA ALA A 218 -23.96 -22.12 -12.28
C ALA A 218 -25.19 -22.92 -11.79
N ASP A 219 -26.03 -23.39 -12.71
CA ASP A 219 -27.22 -24.20 -12.43
C ASP A 219 -26.94 -25.71 -12.28
N TRP A 220 -25.66 -26.14 -12.42
CA TRP A 220 -25.29 -27.54 -12.27
C TRP A 220 -25.03 -27.87 -10.80
N ASP A 221 -25.90 -28.69 -10.22
CA ASP A 221 -25.73 -29.15 -8.85
C ASP A 221 -25.17 -30.59 -8.83
N ASP A 222 -23.92 -30.72 -8.36
CA ASP A 222 -23.19 -31.98 -8.19
C ASP A 222 -23.24 -32.52 -6.75
N ARG A 223 -23.97 -31.82 -5.88
CA ARG A 223 -24.18 -32.27 -4.49
C ARG A 223 -25.28 -33.33 -4.42
N GLU A 224 -24.89 -34.57 -4.16
CA GLU A 224 -25.84 -35.70 -4.07
C GLU A 224 -26.79 -35.56 -2.87
N TYR A 225 -26.30 -34.97 -1.80
CA TYR A 225 -27.08 -34.73 -0.57
C TYR A 225 -27.00 -33.28 -0.14
N ILE A 226 -28.14 -32.71 0.15
CA ILE A 226 -28.28 -31.34 0.65
C ILE A 226 -28.92 -31.35 2.04
N PRO A 227 -28.74 -30.33 2.88
CA PRO A 227 -29.53 -30.15 4.09
C PRO A 227 -31.02 -30.13 3.73
N ASP A 228 -31.84 -30.80 4.52
CA ASP A 228 -33.27 -30.78 4.35
C ASP A 228 -33.81 -29.35 4.59
N PRO A 229 -34.39 -28.69 3.60
CA PRO A 229 -34.89 -27.30 3.72
C PRO A 229 -36.12 -27.21 4.65
N ASP A 230 -36.82 -28.31 4.84
CA ASP A 230 -38.02 -28.38 5.71
C ASP A 230 -37.67 -28.78 7.14
N ALA A 231 -36.44 -29.15 7.41
CA ALA A 231 -35.99 -29.56 8.73
C ALA A 231 -36.04 -28.37 9.71
N LYS A 232 -36.83 -28.56 10.76
CA LYS A 232 -36.92 -27.59 11.86
C LYS A 232 -36.10 -28.09 13.04
N LYS A 233 -35.38 -27.17 13.65
CA LYS A 233 -34.65 -27.43 14.90
C LYS A 233 -35.68 -27.75 16.01
N PRO A 234 -35.54 -28.88 16.73
CA PRO A 234 -36.37 -29.15 17.90
C PRO A 234 -36.20 -28.07 18.95
N GLU A 235 -37.28 -27.66 19.60
CA GLU A 235 -37.27 -26.56 20.60
C GLU A 235 -36.37 -26.89 21.80
N ASP A 236 -36.21 -28.18 22.12
CA ASP A 236 -35.43 -28.70 23.23
C ASP A 236 -33.95 -29.01 22.87
N TRP A 237 -33.51 -28.71 21.64
CA TRP A 237 -32.15 -29.07 21.18
C TRP A 237 -31.05 -28.37 21.97
N ASP A 238 -31.23 -27.09 22.29
CA ASP A 238 -30.28 -26.26 23.02
C ASP A 238 -30.56 -26.24 24.55
N SER A 239 -31.39 -27.12 25.05
CA SER A 239 -31.72 -27.17 26.48
C SER A 239 -30.53 -27.51 27.37
N GLU A 240 -29.52 -28.19 26.80
CA GLU A 240 -28.32 -28.61 27.52
C GLU A 240 -27.12 -27.76 27.10
N PRO A 241 -26.47 -27.06 28.04
CA PRO A 241 -25.28 -26.27 27.74
C PRO A 241 -24.09 -27.20 27.40
N PRO A 242 -23.09 -26.67 26.60
CA PRO A 242 -21.93 -27.48 26.21
C PRO A 242 -21.05 -27.90 27.39
N GLN A 243 -21.08 -27.14 28.47
CA GLN A 243 -20.34 -27.43 29.70
C GLN A 243 -21.27 -27.35 30.90
N ILE A 244 -21.01 -28.19 31.89
CA ILE A 244 -21.68 -28.19 33.18
C ILE A 244 -20.62 -28.07 34.28
N LEU A 245 -21.07 -27.62 35.46
CA LEU A 245 -20.18 -27.55 36.63
C LEU A 245 -19.75 -28.97 37.02
N ASP A 246 -18.45 -29.14 37.31
CA ASP A 246 -17.93 -30.42 37.78
C ASP A 246 -18.45 -30.70 39.20
N PRO A 247 -19.26 -31.75 39.39
CA PRO A 247 -19.80 -32.10 40.70
C PRO A 247 -18.72 -32.54 41.70
N LYS A 248 -17.51 -32.80 41.23
CA LYS A 248 -16.36 -33.16 42.08
C LYS A 248 -15.50 -31.96 42.45
N SER A 249 -15.73 -30.80 41.83
CA SER A 249 -15.02 -29.57 42.14
C SER A 249 -15.36 -29.12 43.56
N LYS A 250 -14.33 -28.94 44.37
CA LYS A 250 -14.46 -28.44 45.74
C LYS A 250 -13.61 -27.18 45.87
N LYS A 251 -14.11 -26.23 46.67
CA LYS A 251 -13.32 -25.05 47.05
C LYS A 251 -12.09 -25.53 47.82
N PRO A 252 -10.86 -25.14 47.44
CA PRO A 252 -9.68 -25.43 48.25
C PRO A 252 -9.81 -24.80 49.62
N ASP A 253 -9.27 -25.49 50.65
CA ASP A 253 -9.38 -25.04 52.03
C ASP A 253 -8.53 -23.79 52.31
N ASP A 254 -7.61 -23.47 51.41
CA ASP A 254 -6.68 -22.32 51.42
C ASP A 254 -7.10 -21.19 50.50
N TRP A 255 -8.31 -21.26 49.90
CA TRP A 255 -8.85 -20.19 49.04
C TRP A 255 -9.36 -19.01 49.83
N ASP A 256 -8.76 -17.84 49.62
CA ASP A 256 -9.16 -16.58 50.26
C ASP A 256 -9.97 -15.71 49.25
N GLU A 257 -11.23 -15.44 49.60
CA GLU A 257 -12.12 -14.66 48.72
C GLU A 257 -11.70 -13.19 48.59
N ASP A 258 -10.94 -12.69 49.53
CA ASP A 258 -10.45 -11.30 49.52
C ASP A 258 -9.18 -11.16 48.61
N GLU A 259 -8.37 -12.25 48.47
CA GLU A 259 -7.18 -12.26 47.61
C GLU A 259 -7.39 -12.94 46.28
N ASP A 260 -8.18 -14.07 46.23
CA ASP A 260 -8.39 -14.92 45.05
C ASP A 260 -9.73 -14.65 44.34
N GLY A 261 -10.60 -13.82 44.91
CA GLY A 261 -11.90 -13.51 44.37
C GLY A 261 -12.93 -14.63 44.61
N GLU A 262 -14.15 -14.47 44.09
CA GLU A 262 -15.26 -15.44 44.26
C GLU A 262 -14.94 -16.80 43.62
N TRP A 263 -14.85 -17.85 44.42
CA TRP A 263 -14.58 -19.19 43.93
C TRP A 263 -15.67 -19.70 43.00
N ARG A 264 -15.30 -20.24 41.86
CA ARG A 264 -16.21 -20.85 40.90
C ARG A 264 -15.78 -22.30 40.62
N PRO A 265 -16.73 -23.27 40.67
CA PRO A 265 -16.43 -24.65 40.32
C PRO A 265 -15.87 -24.76 38.89
N SER A 266 -14.92 -25.65 38.67
CA SER A 266 -14.47 -26.00 37.34
C SER A 266 -15.63 -26.56 36.49
N THR A 267 -15.52 -26.43 35.18
CA THR A 267 -16.53 -26.97 34.25
C THR A 267 -16.01 -28.20 33.52
N ILE A 268 -16.87 -29.13 33.26
CA ILE A 268 -16.62 -30.35 32.48
C ILE A 268 -17.54 -30.42 31.26
N PRO A 269 -17.13 -31.09 30.17
CA PRO A 269 -18.00 -31.30 29.01
C PRO A 269 -19.30 -31.99 29.44
N ASN A 270 -20.44 -31.43 29.00
CA ASN A 270 -21.74 -32.00 29.31
C ASN A 270 -22.00 -33.23 28.43
N PRO A 271 -22.14 -34.46 29.02
CA PRO A 271 -22.39 -35.66 28.23
C PRO A 271 -23.77 -35.69 27.57
N LYS A 272 -24.70 -34.82 27.98
CA LYS A 272 -26.02 -34.66 27.36
C LYS A 272 -26.05 -33.65 26.23
N TYR A 273 -24.99 -32.87 26.06
CA TYR A 273 -24.93 -31.89 24.99
C TYR A 273 -24.88 -32.55 23.62
N LYS A 274 -25.86 -32.27 22.78
CA LYS A 274 -26.05 -32.88 21.47
C LYS A 274 -25.20 -32.21 20.35
N GLY A 275 -24.44 -31.20 20.69
CA GLY A 275 -23.69 -30.39 19.72
C GLY A 275 -24.56 -29.38 18.97
N PRO A 276 -23.95 -28.55 18.07
CA PRO A 276 -24.70 -27.64 17.23
C PRO A 276 -25.68 -28.40 16.34
N TRP A 277 -26.94 -27.94 16.32
CA TRP A 277 -27.94 -28.58 15.46
C TRP A 277 -27.56 -28.48 14.00
N LYS A 278 -27.67 -29.58 13.27
CA LYS A 278 -27.54 -29.66 11.82
C LYS A 278 -28.76 -30.34 11.24
N PRO A 279 -29.37 -29.77 10.17
CA PRO A 279 -30.51 -30.42 9.53
C PRO A 279 -30.10 -31.78 8.96
N LYS A 280 -31.06 -32.72 8.97
CA LYS A 280 -30.89 -34.03 8.31
C LYS A 280 -30.56 -33.80 6.83
N ARG A 281 -29.64 -34.58 6.28
CA ARG A 281 -29.34 -34.52 4.86
C ARG A 281 -30.32 -35.39 4.08
N ILE A 282 -30.92 -34.84 3.03
CA ILE A 282 -31.80 -35.53 2.10
C ILE A 282 -31.10 -35.63 0.72
N ARG A 283 -31.56 -36.59 -0.08
CA ARG A 283 -31.08 -36.69 -1.47
C ARG A 283 -31.51 -35.44 -2.23
N ASN A 284 -30.54 -34.79 -2.90
CA ASN A 284 -30.80 -33.58 -3.63
C ASN A 284 -31.65 -33.86 -4.90
N PRO A 285 -32.90 -33.36 -5.00
CA PRO A 285 -33.72 -33.56 -6.19
C PRO A 285 -33.15 -32.92 -7.44
N ALA A 286 -32.29 -31.88 -7.30
CA ALA A 286 -31.62 -31.19 -8.40
C ALA A 286 -30.28 -31.82 -8.76
N TYR A 287 -29.89 -32.93 -8.14
CA TYR A 287 -28.61 -33.61 -8.42
C TYR A 287 -28.52 -34.07 -9.86
N LYS A 288 -27.59 -33.47 -10.62
CA LYS A 288 -27.32 -33.77 -12.05
C LYS A 288 -26.12 -34.73 -12.26
N GLY A 289 -25.51 -35.23 -11.17
CA GLY A 289 -24.31 -36.04 -11.22
C GLY A 289 -23.03 -35.19 -11.14
N LYS A 290 -21.90 -35.87 -11.01
CA LYS A 290 -20.59 -35.18 -11.05
C LYS A 290 -20.31 -34.67 -12.44
N TRP A 291 -19.90 -33.37 -12.52
CA TRP A 291 -19.50 -32.74 -13.76
C TRP A 291 -18.26 -33.45 -14.34
N LYS A 292 -18.32 -33.87 -15.59
CA LYS A 292 -17.27 -34.68 -16.24
C LYS A 292 -16.48 -33.91 -17.31
N ILE A 293 -17.04 -32.80 -17.81
CA ILE A 293 -16.41 -31.99 -18.85
C ILE A 293 -15.51 -30.97 -18.16
N PRO A 294 -14.19 -30.90 -18.46
CA PRO A 294 -13.27 -30.03 -17.72
C PRO A 294 -13.59 -28.55 -17.86
N TYR A 295 -14.01 -28.11 -19.04
CA TYR A 295 -14.37 -26.71 -19.34
C TYR A 295 -15.41 -26.64 -20.44
N ILE A 296 -16.35 -25.69 -20.29
CA ILE A 296 -17.32 -25.30 -21.31
C ILE A 296 -17.23 -23.79 -21.54
N ASP A 297 -17.72 -23.32 -22.66
CA ASP A 297 -17.87 -21.89 -22.91
C ASP A 297 -18.85 -21.28 -21.91
N ASN A 298 -18.48 -20.14 -21.35
CA ASN A 298 -19.31 -19.44 -20.38
C ASN A 298 -20.44 -18.69 -21.11
N PRO A 299 -21.72 -19.02 -20.87
CA PRO A 299 -22.84 -18.33 -21.50
C PRO A 299 -23.00 -16.85 -21.07
N GLU A 300 -22.40 -16.46 -19.95
CA GLU A 300 -22.41 -15.08 -19.45
C GLU A 300 -21.23 -14.25 -20.00
N PHE A 301 -20.34 -14.87 -20.78
CA PHE A 301 -19.22 -14.15 -21.38
C PHE A 301 -19.67 -13.41 -22.62
N GLU A 302 -19.59 -12.08 -22.57
CA GLU A 302 -19.70 -11.19 -23.72
C GLU A 302 -18.30 -10.59 -23.99
N ASP A 303 -17.81 -10.77 -25.22
CA ASP A 303 -16.51 -10.20 -25.61
C ASP A 303 -16.63 -8.69 -25.80
N ASP A 304 -15.64 -7.94 -25.34
CA ASP A 304 -15.52 -6.51 -25.55
C ASP A 304 -14.17 -6.20 -26.23
N LEU A 305 -14.23 -5.99 -27.55
CA LEU A 305 -13.04 -5.69 -28.36
C LEU A 305 -12.45 -4.31 -28.04
N ASP A 306 -13.23 -3.43 -27.44
CA ASP A 306 -12.82 -2.10 -27.00
C ASP A 306 -12.45 -2.08 -25.50
N LEU A 307 -12.15 -3.23 -24.87
CA LEU A 307 -11.82 -3.35 -23.45
C LEU A 307 -10.64 -2.44 -23.04
N TYR A 308 -9.72 -2.16 -23.94
CA TYR A 308 -8.57 -1.28 -23.76
C TYR A 308 -8.90 0.20 -23.96
N VAL A 309 -10.10 0.53 -24.50
CA VAL A 309 -10.48 1.91 -24.84
C VAL A 309 -11.11 2.59 -23.65
N PHE A 310 -10.54 3.72 -23.26
CA PHE A 310 -11.07 4.55 -22.20
C PHE A 310 -11.85 5.74 -22.75
N ALA A 311 -12.75 6.30 -21.94
CA ALA A 311 -13.27 7.62 -22.24
C ALA A 311 -12.11 8.62 -22.36
N PRO A 312 -12.20 9.66 -23.24
CA PRO A 312 -11.08 10.55 -23.49
C PRO A 312 -10.45 11.10 -22.21
N LEU A 313 -9.15 10.81 -22.03
CA LEU A 313 -8.38 11.23 -20.86
C LEU A 313 -8.10 12.73 -20.93
N GLN A 314 -8.34 13.44 -19.85
CA GLN A 314 -8.23 14.91 -19.84
C GLN A 314 -7.39 15.43 -18.68
N TYR A 315 -7.21 14.67 -17.62
CA TYR A 315 -6.50 15.13 -16.43
C TYR A 315 -5.53 14.09 -15.91
N PHE A 316 -4.43 14.57 -15.36
CA PHE A 316 -3.50 13.83 -14.53
C PHE A 316 -3.58 14.38 -13.11
N GLY A 317 -3.52 13.52 -12.10
CA GLY A 317 -3.54 13.95 -10.72
C GLY A 317 -2.71 13.04 -9.81
N ILE A 318 -2.21 13.63 -8.76
CA ILE A 318 -1.56 12.95 -7.63
C ILE A 318 -2.44 13.21 -6.43
N GLU A 319 -2.94 12.16 -5.81
CA GLU A 319 -3.75 12.24 -4.59
C GLU A 319 -3.33 11.12 -3.66
N LEU A 320 -2.86 11.49 -2.45
CA LEU A 320 -2.19 10.59 -1.52
C LEU A 320 -2.52 10.98 -0.08
N TRP A 321 -2.54 9.98 0.79
CA TRP A 321 -2.30 10.15 2.22
C TRP A 321 -0.89 9.63 2.53
N GLN A 322 -0.12 10.36 3.33
CA GLN A 322 1.20 9.91 3.78
C GLN A 322 1.41 10.21 5.26
N VAL A 323 1.78 9.19 6.03
CA VAL A 323 2.22 9.33 7.43
C VAL A 323 3.55 10.09 7.47
N LYS A 324 4.52 9.67 6.66
CA LYS A 324 5.80 10.36 6.43
C LYS A 324 5.80 10.96 5.04
N ALA A 325 5.97 12.28 4.96
CA ALA A 325 6.12 13.00 3.70
C ALA A 325 7.56 12.95 3.19
N GLY A 326 7.77 13.32 1.93
CA GLY A 326 9.08 13.33 1.29
C GLY A 326 9.11 12.58 -0.04
N SER A 327 7.93 12.23 -0.59
CA SER A 327 7.84 11.68 -1.95
C SER A 327 7.96 12.78 -2.98
N LEU A 328 8.95 12.68 -3.84
CA LEU A 328 9.26 13.63 -4.90
C LEU A 328 8.85 13.01 -6.24
N PHE A 329 7.99 13.71 -6.99
CA PHE A 329 7.48 13.33 -8.30
C PHE A 329 8.07 14.18 -9.40
N ASP A 330 8.42 13.56 -10.52
CA ASP A 330 8.98 14.24 -11.67
C ASP A 330 8.80 13.45 -12.97
N ASN A 331 9.21 14.02 -14.10
CA ASN A 331 9.31 13.38 -15.42
C ASN A 331 8.01 12.65 -15.82
N ILE A 332 6.86 13.33 -15.69
CA ILE A 332 5.56 12.77 -16.05
C ILE A 332 5.41 12.82 -17.56
N LEU A 333 5.06 11.67 -18.17
CA LEU A 333 4.87 11.52 -19.60
C LEU A 333 3.63 10.70 -19.92
N ILE A 334 2.78 11.24 -20.78
CA ILE A 334 1.69 10.51 -21.44
C ILE A 334 1.93 10.58 -22.94
N THR A 335 2.07 9.42 -23.58
CA THR A 335 2.35 9.31 -25.02
C THR A 335 1.70 8.07 -25.62
N ASP A 336 1.64 7.98 -26.92
CA ASP A 336 1.26 6.76 -27.65
C ASP A 336 2.45 5.95 -28.20
N ASP A 337 3.68 6.39 -27.88
CA ASP A 337 4.92 5.77 -28.36
C ASP A 337 5.77 5.21 -27.22
N GLU A 338 5.85 3.87 -27.16
CA GLU A 338 6.68 3.15 -26.17
C GLU A 338 8.19 3.43 -26.34
N ALA A 339 8.65 3.61 -27.59
CA ALA A 339 10.06 3.89 -27.85
C ALA A 339 10.45 5.29 -27.37
N TYR A 340 9.55 6.26 -27.53
CA TYR A 340 9.73 7.60 -26.96
C TYR A 340 9.80 7.56 -25.44
N ALA A 341 8.86 6.87 -24.79
CA ALA A 341 8.85 6.77 -23.33
C ALA A 341 10.14 6.10 -22.79
N LYS A 342 10.60 5.04 -23.46
CA LYS A 342 11.87 4.39 -23.11
C LYS A 342 13.04 5.38 -23.21
N LYS A 343 13.13 6.12 -24.31
CA LYS A 343 14.17 7.12 -24.54
C LYS A 343 14.10 8.26 -23.52
N ALA A 344 12.89 8.74 -23.19
CA ALA A 344 12.69 9.76 -22.17
C ALA A 344 13.26 9.35 -20.80
N ALA A 345 13.00 8.10 -20.37
CA ALA A 345 13.58 7.57 -19.14
C ALA A 345 15.11 7.42 -19.21
N GLU A 346 15.67 7.09 -20.39
CA GLU A 346 17.12 7.03 -20.60
C GLU A 346 17.77 8.41 -20.56
N GLU A 347 17.07 9.47 -21.02
CA GLU A 347 17.53 10.86 -21.04
C GLU A 347 17.37 11.59 -19.70
N THR A 348 16.48 11.11 -18.82
CA THR A 348 16.21 11.68 -17.51
C THR A 348 16.80 10.81 -16.40
N TRP A 349 16.05 9.84 -15.92
CA TRP A 349 16.40 8.96 -14.80
C TRP A 349 17.76 8.28 -14.96
N ALA A 350 18.04 7.67 -16.13
CA ALA A 350 19.27 6.92 -16.32
C ALA A 350 20.54 7.77 -16.29
N GLN A 351 20.42 9.08 -16.55
CA GLN A 351 21.55 10.02 -16.45
C GLN A 351 21.89 10.41 -15.01
N ILE A 352 20.91 10.36 -14.11
CA ILE A 352 21.07 10.85 -12.74
C ILE A 352 21.25 9.73 -11.71
N VAL A 353 20.85 8.48 -12.02
CA VAL A 353 20.75 7.39 -11.04
C VAL A 353 22.06 7.10 -10.30
N GLU A 354 23.19 7.08 -11.00
CA GLU A 354 24.49 6.78 -10.36
C GLU A 354 24.95 7.94 -9.46
N GLY A 355 24.83 9.20 -9.93
CA GLY A 355 25.19 10.36 -9.13
C GLY A 355 24.25 10.56 -7.92
N GLU A 356 22.96 10.25 -8.07
CA GLU A 356 22.01 10.24 -6.96
C GLU A 356 22.39 9.21 -5.91
N LYS A 357 22.77 8.01 -6.34
CA LYS A 357 23.21 6.93 -5.43
C LYS A 357 24.47 7.30 -4.67
N GLU A 358 25.47 7.88 -5.33
CA GLU A 358 26.68 8.37 -4.67
C GLU A 358 26.37 9.46 -3.64
N SER A 359 25.48 10.39 -3.98
CA SER A 359 25.03 11.46 -3.08
C SER A 359 24.26 10.89 -1.86
N PHE A 360 23.41 9.89 -2.08
CA PHE A 360 22.70 9.19 -1.02
C PHE A 360 23.67 8.47 -0.05
N GLU A 361 24.64 7.71 -0.58
CA GLU A 361 25.63 7.02 0.23
C GLU A 361 26.51 7.99 1.05
N GLU A 362 26.81 9.17 0.49
CA GLU A 362 27.52 10.22 1.23
C GLU A 362 26.64 10.81 2.35
N ALA A 363 25.36 11.05 2.08
CA ALA A 363 24.42 11.54 3.08
C ALA A 363 24.23 10.55 4.24
N GLU A 364 24.13 9.27 3.94
CA GLU A 364 24.05 8.20 4.96
C GLU A 364 25.31 8.16 5.82
N ARG A 365 26.49 8.19 5.23
CA ARG A 365 27.76 8.24 5.99
C ARG A 365 27.87 9.47 6.88
N ARG A 366 27.41 10.63 6.42
CA ARG A 366 27.41 11.86 7.25
C ARG A 366 26.46 11.71 8.43
N ARG A 367 25.26 11.14 8.20
CA ARG A 367 24.29 10.88 9.26
C ARG A 367 24.84 9.93 10.32
N GLU A 368 25.47 8.82 9.92
CA GLU A 368 26.10 7.88 10.86
C GLU A 368 27.18 8.55 11.70
N ILE A 369 28.05 9.37 11.10
CA ILE A 369 29.08 10.11 11.82
C ILE A 369 28.46 11.11 12.81
N ASP A 370 27.40 11.79 12.43
CA ASP A 370 26.74 12.78 13.31
C ASP A 370 25.97 12.11 14.44
N GLU A 371 25.35 10.95 14.22
CA GLU A 371 24.72 10.11 15.23
C GLU A 371 25.77 9.57 16.22
N GLU A 372 26.93 9.11 15.73
CA GLU A 372 28.02 8.65 16.59
C GLU A 372 28.56 9.78 17.47
N LYS A 373 28.78 10.97 16.91
CA LYS A 373 29.19 12.16 17.68
C LYS A 373 28.17 12.55 18.73
N ALA A 374 26.89 12.54 18.36
CA ALA A 374 25.80 12.86 19.29
C ALA A 374 25.73 11.84 20.44
N ALA A 375 25.88 10.55 20.13
CA ALA A 375 25.94 9.48 21.14
C ALA A 375 27.16 9.62 22.06
N GLN A 376 28.33 9.99 21.51
CA GLN A 376 29.50 10.25 22.31
C GLN A 376 29.31 11.45 23.25
N GLN A 377 28.76 12.54 22.74
CA GLN A 377 28.44 13.73 23.53
C GLN A 377 27.44 13.42 24.65
N ALA A 378 26.40 12.65 24.35
CA ALA A 378 25.42 12.23 25.37
C ALA A 378 26.06 11.37 26.49
N ARG A 379 26.99 10.48 26.14
CA ARG A 379 27.76 9.69 27.11
C ARG A 379 28.64 10.59 27.99
N GLU A 380 29.39 11.53 27.41
CA GLU A 380 30.27 12.47 28.13
C GLU A 380 29.44 13.37 29.06
N ASP A 381 28.31 13.86 28.62
CA ASP A 381 27.38 14.67 29.46
C ASP A 381 26.75 13.83 30.58
N GLY A 382 26.40 12.58 30.30
CA GLY A 382 25.96 11.63 31.33
C GLY A 382 27.01 11.39 32.43
N GLU A 383 28.27 11.14 32.04
CA GLU A 383 29.36 11.00 32.99
C GLU A 383 29.62 12.29 33.77
N ARG A 384 29.54 13.44 33.14
CA ARG A 384 29.68 14.75 33.78
C ARG A 384 28.60 14.99 34.84
N ARG A 385 27.34 14.66 34.53
CA ARG A 385 26.23 14.73 35.49
C ARG A 385 26.43 13.76 36.68
N ARG A 386 26.90 12.52 36.44
CA ARG A 386 27.24 11.55 37.50
C ARG A 386 28.34 12.08 38.41
N ARG A 387 29.45 12.59 37.86
CA ARG A 387 30.57 13.17 38.63
C ARG A 387 30.11 14.39 39.46
N THR A 388 29.21 15.22 38.99
CA THR A 388 28.67 16.36 39.72
C THR A 388 27.76 15.90 40.86
N ARG A 389 26.91 14.89 40.61
CA ARG A 389 26.03 14.28 41.61
C ARG A 389 26.85 13.64 42.74
N ASP A 390 27.91 12.93 42.40
CA ASP A 390 28.80 12.28 43.39
C ASP A 390 29.55 13.31 44.24
N ARG A 391 29.98 14.45 43.67
CA ARG A 391 30.58 15.56 44.42
C ARG A 391 29.60 16.20 45.39
N ASP A 392 28.33 16.36 45.01
CA ASP A 392 27.29 16.91 45.88
C ASP A 392 26.92 15.94 47.01
N TYR A 393 26.88 14.65 46.75
CA TYR A 393 26.67 13.61 47.77
C TYR A 393 27.84 13.56 48.75
N GLY A 394 29.09 13.73 48.30
CA GLY A 394 30.27 13.81 49.16
C GLY A 394 30.29 15.04 50.06
N ARG A 395 29.72 16.16 49.65
CA ARG A 395 29.63 17.40 50.46
C ARG A 395 28.53 17.38 51.53
N ARG A 396 27.54 16.49 51.41
CA ARG A 396 26.39 16.42 52.35
C ARG A 396 26.56 15.40 53.46
N ARG A 397 27.75 14.79 53.65
CA ARG A 397 28.02 13.96 54.83
C ARG A 397 28.24 14.88 56.04
N PRO A 398 27.35 14.92 57.07
CA PRO A 398 27.57 15.67 58.26
C PRO A 398 28.73 15.00 59.01
N HIS A 399 29.70 15.81 59.46
CA HIS A 399 30.72 15.38 60.42
C HIS A 399 30.02 14.75 61.60
N GLY A 400 30.22 13.42 61.76
CA GLY A 400 29.69 12.65 62.89
C GLY A 400 30.23 13.18 64.19
N ARG A 401 29.32 13.60 65.06
CA ARG A 401 29.60 13.87 66.45
C ARG A 401 30.00 12.58 67.11
N HIS A 402 31.25 12.56 67.69
CA HIS A 402 31.68 11.57 68.63
C HIS A 402 30.70 11.49 69.80
N TYR A 403 30.02 10.37 69.99
CA TYR A 403 29.37 9.98 71.22
C TYR A 403 30.17 8.86 71.82
N GLU A 404 30.72 9.16 73.07
CA GLU A 404 31.43 8.20 73.94
C GLU A 404 30.49 7.04 74.27
N ARG A 405 31.04 5.85 74.15
CA ARG A 405 30.42 4.62 74.59
C ARG A 405 30.49 4.54 76.10
N ARG A 406 29.37 4.44 76.80
CA ARG A 406 29.25 3.86 78.11
C ARG A 406 28.75 2.44 78.02
N SER A 407 29.57 1.51 78.56
CA SER A 407 29.36 0.08 78.61
C SER A 407 28.12 -0.34 79.44
N GLY A 408 27.42 -1.37 79.00
CA GLY A 408 26.41 -2.09 79.80
C GLY A 408 26.01 -3.39 79.14
N LEU A 409 26.55 -4.51 79.71
CA LEU A 409 26.26 -5.89 79.36
C LEU A 409 24.74 -6.21 79.35
N LYS A 410 24.24 -7.00 78.39
CA LYS A 410 23.75 -8.39 78.62
C LYS A 410 23.25 -9.07 77.33
N SER A 411 23.76 -10.27 77.24
CA SER A 411 23.48 -11.33 76.28
C SER A 411 21.98 -11.69 76.07
N ARG A 412 21.61 -12.08 74.89
CA ARG A 412 20.99 -13.40 74.59
C ARG A 412 20.81 -13.63 73.12
N HIS A 413 21.18 -14.82 72.73
CA HIS A 413 20.96 -15.53 71.45
C HIS A 413 19.57 -15.36 70.85
N ARG A 414 19.48 -15.25 69.53
CA ARG A 414 18.79 -16.23 68.68
C ARG A 414 19.05 -15.97 67.21
N ASP A 415 19.22 -17.08 66.56
CA ASP A 415 19.54 -17.30 65.16
C ASP A 415 18.44 -16.81 64.16
N VAL A 416 18.91 -16.67 62.90
CA VAL A 416 18.30 -17.09 61.64
C VAL A 416 17.31 -16.12 60.98
N LYS A 417 17.65 -15.56 59.91
CA LYS A 417 17.38 -15.90 58.49
C LYS A 417 17.60 -14.71 57.57
N ASN A 418 18.38 -15.04 56.57
CA ASN A 418 18.40 -14.41 55.24
C ASN A 418 17.06 -13.84 54.80
N SER A 419 17.02 -12.58 54.38
CA SER A 419 16.13 -12.15 53.31
C SER A 419 16.79 -11.03 52.54
N TYR A 420 16.96 -11.31 51.27
CA TYR A 420 17.38 -10.36 50.25
C TYR A 420 16.33 -9.24 50.21
N ARG A 421 16.74 -8.00 50.43
CA ARG A 421 15.97 -6.84 49.99
C ARG A 421 16.52 -6.42 48.65
N ARG A 422 15.67 -6.55 47.64
CA ARG A 422 15.74 -5.80 46.40
C ARG A 422 15.40 -4.35 46.72
N ASP A 423 16.26 -3.46 46.28
CA ASP A 423 15.94 -2.05 46.16
C ASP A 423 15.12 -1.90 44.89
N ASP A 424 13.84 -1.63 45.06
CA ASP A 424 12.95 -1.24 43.99
C ASP A 424 13.23 0.25 43.70
N ASP A 425 13.85 0.50 42.55
CA ASP A 425 13.88 1.82 41.91
C ASP A 425 12.53 2.00 41.22
N ASP A 426 11.66 2.82 41.80
CA ASP A 426 10.44 3.33 41.15
C ASP A 426 10.87 4.24 40.00
N ASP A 427 10.84 3.71 38.77
CA ASP A 427 10.73 4.49 37.55
C ASP A 427 9.25 4.63 37.21
N ASP A 428 8.69 5.79 37.56
CA ASP A 428 7.41 6.26 37.05
C ASP A 428 7.55 6.49 35.53
N ASP A 429 7.26 5.48 34.72
CA ASP A 429 6.95 5.64 33.30
C ASP A 429 5.46 5.97 33.18
N ASP A 430 5.17 7.25 33.00
CA ASP A 430 3.89 7.75 32.51
C ASP A 430 3.71 7.23 31.06
N ASP A 431 3.10 6.05 30.92
CA ASP A 431 2.55 5.57 29.65
C ASP A 431 1.29 6.42 29.32
N ASP A 432 1.50 7.49 28.58
CA ASP A 432 0.43 8.14 27.84
C ASP A 432 0.01 7.17 26.69
N ASP A 433 -1.04 6.40 26.95
CA ASP A 433 -1.81 5.66 25.95
C ASP A 433 -2.48 6.67 25.00
N ASP A 434 -1.74 7.13 23.98
CA ASP A 434 -2.32 7.73 22.79
C ASP A 434 -3.00 6.62 21.97
N ASP A 435 -4.32 6.48 22.17
CA ASP A 435 -5.20 5.74 21.28
C ASP A 435 -5.08 6.32 19.85
N ASP A 436 -4.16 5.80 19.06
CA ASP A 436 -4.07 6.06 17.63
C ASP A 436 -5.33 5.49 16.94
N TYR A 437 -6.31 6.37 16.75
CA TYR A 437 -7.47 6.14 15.90
C TYR A 437 -7.01 6.02 14.44
N TYR A 438 -6.83 4.81 13.94
CA TYR A 438 -6.72 4.50 12.52
C TYR A 438 -8.13 4.38 11.92
N PRO A 439 -8.52 5.22 10.97
CA PRO A 439 -9.73 4.95 10.21
C PRO A 439 -9.51 3.74 9.30
N ASP A 440 -10.38 2.76 9.45
CA ASP A 440 -10.49 1.57 8.61
C ASP A 440 -10.62 2.00 7.13
N HIS A 441 -9.63 1.66 6.32
CA HIS A 441 -9.64 1.86 4.86
C HIS A 441 -9.97 0.55 4.14
N ASP A 442 -11.05 -0.09 4.55
CA ASP A 442 -11.64 -1.23 3.81
C ASP A 442 -12.74 -0.76 2.85
N GLU A 443 -12.49 0.22 1.99
CA GLU A 443 -13.33 0.47 0.80
C GLU A 443 -12.54 1.26 -0.26
N LEU A 444 -11.81 0.51 -1.12
CA LEU A 444 -11.54 0.93 -2.51
C LEU A 444 -11.48 -0.30 -3.43
#